data_04ce1b844d973683543e8f1be3a933d5
#
_entry.id   04ce1b844d973683543e8f1be3a933d5
#
_cell.length_a   1.000
_cell.length_b   1.000
_cell.length_c   1.000
_cell.angle_alpha   90.00
_cell.angle_beta   90.00
_cell.angle_gamma   90.00
#
_symmetry.space_group_name_H-M   'P 1'
#
loop_
_entity.id
_entity.type
_entity.pdbx_description
1 polymer ?
#
loop_
_entity_poly.entity_id
_entity_poly.type
_entity_poly.pdbx_seq_one_letter_code
_entity_poly.pdbx_strand_id
1 'polypeptide(L)'
;MLRRQNRSAPPPSDLKSLSLSVFFRGWRLPNRKFKSWALKMSSLHKPTWIQAGVFEAIMSSTKGISKDTDLLLGIAEKWCSDTNTFFFPWGEATITLEDVMFLLGFSVLGSPVFAALDESGERVKEKLVKDSLRIKKDNNFVFVSQVEWMRRFMNDDDELEHVAFLALWLSYFVFPSAYYHIDEVVFSVAVHVSRGTRIALAPAVLAHLYAELTLLKRHIREFITIEDKIELKRLFKLVQVWTWERFKELQPEKANPLLKGEPRLSIWCDDSTQKRSSNVRKVLEEAKVESFEWRPYTKALENGKFPLFYPEEAMWVLVDNDLDDEFVSFARCVKVSKLVGIDCVEHYFPNRVAAQFGLIQDVTCHVERKSLSKEAAWDEYNKPLDELTLYIPSRCVIPWWKKSSSEWWKKLSPEENQAVESLTPRHIIGDDDDDDTSDSVPSGCKRWKSMKRVYEDDEDDSLTIAQVMRLRKKDT
;
A
#
# COMPACT_ATOMS: atom_id res chain seq x y z
N MET A 1 2.96 42.86 -3.40
CA MET A 1 2.35 42.79 -2.04
C MET A 1 1.06 42.00 -2.15
N LEU A 2 1.07 40.71 -1.90
CA LEU A 2 -0.12 39.87 -1.74
C LEU A 2 -0.09 39.32 -0.30
N ARG A 3 -0.94 39.91 0.53
CA ARG A 3 -1.17 39.44 1.91
C ARG A 3 -1.53 37.97 1.88
N ARG A 4 -0.64 37.09 2.37
CA ARG A 4 -1.00 35.77 2.85
C ARG A 4 -1.95 35.96 4.04
N GLN A 5 -3.23 35.68 3.82
CA GLN A 5 -4.17 35.54 4.92
C GLN A 5 -3.77 34.26 5.68
N ASN A 6 -3.28 34.42 6.91
CA ASN A 6 -3.24 33.35 7.90
C ASN A 6 -4.67 32.87 8.12
N ARG A 7 -5.07 31.83 7.38
CA ARG A 7 -6.26 31.08 7.75
C ARG A 7 -5.84 30.17 8.92
N SER A 8 -6.27 30.54 10.11
CA SER A 8 -6.33 29.61 11.25
C SER A 8 -6.91 28.28 10.76
N ALA A 9 -6.29 27.16 11.18
CA ALA A 9 -6.82 25.86 10.86
C ALA A 9 -8.31 25.82 11.27
N PRO A 10 -9.21 25.35 10.40
CA PRO A 10 -10.61 25.25 10.77
C PRO A 10 -10.72 24.39 12.02
N PRO A 11 -11.68 24.69 12.91
CA PRO A 11 -11.93 23.86 14.09
C PRO A 11 -12.11 22.41 13.65
N PRO A 12 -11.68 21.41 14.44
CA PRO A 12 -11.75 20.00 14.06
C PRO A 12 -13.19 19.70 13.66
N SER A 13 -13.41 19.41 12.39
CA SER A 13 -14.71 19.06 11.84
C SER A 13 -15.28 17.90 12.65
N ASP A 14 -16.54 18.02 13.06
CA ASP A 14 -17.22 16.93 13.74
C ASP A 14 -17.19 15.68 12.82
N LEU A 15 -16.52 14.61 13.29
CA LEU A 15 -16.40 13.35 12.53
C LEU A 15 -17.76 12.83 12.08
N LYS A 16 -18.82 13.06 12.87
CA LYS A 16 -20.18 12.62 12.52
C LYS A 16 -20.68 13.34 11.28
N SER A 17 -20.53 14.66 11.21
CA SER A 17 -20.94 15.44 10.04
C SER A 17 -20.09 15.10 8.82
N LEU A 18 -18.77 14.95 8.99
CA LEU A 18 -17.87 14.54 7.92
C LEU A 18 -18.20 13.13 7.40
N SER A 19 -18.52 12.19 8.27
CA SER A 19 -18.86 10.80 7.90
C SER A 19 -20.10 10.71 7.01
N LEU A 20 -20.99 11.67 7.08
CA LEU A 20 -22.20 11.73 6.24
C LEU A 20 -21.90 12.23 4.82
N SER A 21 -20.77 12.89 4.60
CA SER A 21 -20.35 13.40 3.29
C SER A 21 -19.42 12.44 2.52
N VAL A 22 -18.87 11.41 3.17
CA VAL A 22 -17.89 10.49 2.57
C VAL A 22 -18.50 9.13 2.27
N PHE A 23 -18.50 8.74 0.99
CA PHE A 23 -19.06 7.47 0.54
C PHE A 23 -17.95 6.55 0.04
N PHE A 24 -17.63 5.50 0.80
CA PHE A 24 -16.65 4.47 0.42
C PHE A 24 -17.29 3.47 -0.56
N ARG A 25 -17.47 3.89 -1.82
CA ARG A 25 -18.08 3.07 -2.87
C ARG A 25 -17.29 1.83 -3.24
N GLY A 26 -15.97 1.84 -3.02
CA GLY A 26 -15.10 0.68 -3.20
C GLY A 26 -15.20 -0.37 -2.08
N TRP A 27 -15.95 -0.10 -1.02
CA TRP A 27 -16.16 -1.07 0.04
C TRP A 27 -17.17 -2.13 -0.40
N ARG A 28 -16.69 -3.29 -0.79
CA ARG A 28 -17.49 -4.40 -1.31
C ARG A 28 -17.55 -5.55 -0.32
N LEU A 29 -18.75 -6.11 -0.14
CA LEU A 29 -18.97 -7.35 0.58
C LEU A 29 -19.35 -8.45 -0.42
N PRO A 30 -18.81 -9.67 -0.27
CA PRO A 30 -19.14 -10.76 -1.16
C PRO A 30 -20.58 -11.27 -0.89
N ASN A 31 -21.39 -11.34 -1.93
CA ASN A 31 -22.72 -11.95 -1.84
C ASN A 31 -22.63 -13.48 -2.03
N ARG A 32 -23.72 -14.19 -1.69
CA ARG A 32 -23.76 -15.65 -1.77
C ARG A 32 -23.48 -16.18 -3.18
N LYS A 33 -23.98 -15.51 -4.23
CA LYS A 33 -23.76 -15.94 -5.63
C LYS A 33 -22.29 -15.83 -6.02
N PHE A 34 -21.63 -14.73 -5.67
CA PHE A 34 -20.20 -14.57 -5.90
C PHE A 34 -19.39 -15.68 -5.19
N LYS A 35 -19.69 -15.95 -3.90
CA LYS A 35 -19.02 -17.02 -3.15
C LYS A 35 -19.19 -18.38 -3.83
N SER A 36 -20.40 -18.71 -4.28
CA SER A 36 -20.66 -19.95 -5.00
C SER A 36 -19.92 -20.03 -6.34
N TRP A 37 -19.88 -18.92 -7.10
CA TRP A 37 -19.17 -18.87 -8.36
C TRP A 37 -17.66 -18.97 -8.19
N ALA A 38 -17.10 -18.29 -7.19
CA ALA A 38 -15.68 -18.40 -6.84
C ALA A 38 -15.28 -19.85 -6.50
N LEU A 39 -16.11 -20.57 -5.74
CA LEU A 39 -15.87 -21.98 -5.42
C LEU A 39 -15.94 -22.88 -6.69
N LYS A 40 -16.93 -22.69 -7.57
CA LYS A 40 -17.02 -23.40 -8.85
C LYS A 40 -15.76 -23.15 -9.69
N MET A 41 -15.41 -21.89 -9.91
CA MET A 41 -14.24 -21.53 -10.71
C MET A 41 -12.91 -21.99 -10.08
N SER A 42 -12.82 -21.97 -8.76
CA SER A 42 -11.67 -22.51 -8.02
C SER A 42 -11.48 -24.00 -8.30
N SER A 43 -12.56 -24.81 -8.33
CA SER A 43 -12.45 -26.24 -8.59
C SER A 43 -11.95 -26.55 -10.01
N LEU A 44 -12.19 -25.66 -10.96
CA LEU A 44 -11.83 -25.82 -12.37
C LEU A 44 -10.47 -25.21 -12.72
N HIS A 45 -10.12 -24.06 -12.12
CA HIS A 45 -9.00 -23.20 -12.56
C HIS A 45 -7.95 -22.93 -11.49
N LYS A 46 -7.98 -23.65 -10.36
CA LYS A 46 -7.01 -23.46 -9.28
C LYS A 46 -5.53 -23.48 -9.73
N PRO A 47 -5.07 -24.41 -10.59
CA PRO A 47 -3.68 -24.41 -11.03
C PRO A 47 -3.30 -23.14 -11.80
N THR A 48 -4.18 -22.65 -12.68
CA THR A 48 -4.00 -21.39 -13.44
C THR A 48 -3.92 -20.18 -12.51
N TRP A 49 -4.77 -20.12 -11.48
CA TRP A 49 -4.76 -19.03 -10.51
C TRP A 49 -3.53 -19.04 -9.61
N ILE A 50 -3.02 -20.24 -9.26
CA ILE A 50 -1.75 -20.38 -8.54
C ILE A 50 -0.60 -19.87 -9.41
N GLN A 51 -0.56 -20.26 -10.69
CA GLN A 51 0.45 -19.78 -11.65
C GLN A 51 0.40 -18.26 -11.80
N ALA A 52 -0.79 -17.67 -11.92
CA ALA A 52 -1.00 -16.23 -11.98
C ALA A 52 -0.75 -15.50 -10.65
N GLY A 53 -0.60 -16.23 -9.53
CA GLY A 53 -0.38 -15.67 -8.19
C GLY A 53 -1.60 -14.97 -7.59
N VAL A 54 -2.83 -15.38 -7.98
CA VAL A 54 -4.08 -14.73 -7.53
C VAL A 54 -5.03 -15.63 -6.76
N PHE A 55 -4.71 -16.93 -6.62
CA PHE A 55 -5.61 -17.91 -6.00
C PHE A 55 -6.04 -17.50 -4.59
N GLU A 56 -5.11 -17.22 -3.70
CA GLU A 56 -5.40 -16.87 -2.32
C GLU A 56 -6.12 -15.52 -2.21
N ALA A 57 -5.79 -14.57 -3.09
CA ALA A 57 -6.45 -13.27 -3.15
C ALA A 57 -7.93 -13.39 -3.59
N ILE A 58 -8.23 -14.25 -4.57
CA ILE A 58 -9.61 -14.55 -4.97
C ILE A 58 -10.37 -15.20 -3.83
N MET A 59 -9.79 -16.21 -3.19
CA MET A 59 -10.44 -16.93 -2.10
C MET A 59 -10.67 -16.04 -0.87
N SER A 60 -9.73 -15.16 -0.52
CA SER A 60 -9.92 -14.18 0.55
C SER A 60 -11.03 -13.17 0.24
N SER A 61 -11.27 -12.87 -1.05
CA SER A 61 -12.37 -11.98 -1.48
C SER A 61 -13.77 -12.56 -1.20
N THR A 62 -13.87 -13.85 -0.87
CA THR A 62 -15.14 -14.49 -0.43
C THR A 62 -15.50 -14.19 1.02
N LYS A 63 -14.60 -13.57 1.76
CA LYS A 63 -14.77 -13.19 3.17
C LYS A 63 -15.16 -11.71 3.28
N GLY A 64 -15.94 -11.36 4.30
CA GLY A 64 -16.40 -9.99 4.54
C GLY A 64 -15.62 -9.30 5.66
N ILE A 65 -15.54 -7.98 5.60
CA ILE A 65 -15.03 -7.12 6.69
C ILE A 65 -16.00 -5.97 6.87
N SER A 66 -16.45 -5.74 8.10
CA SER A 66 -17.28 -4.61 8.46
C SER A 66 -16.48 -3.30 8.37
N LYS A 67 -17.10 -2.26 7.81
CA LYS A 67 -16.45 -0.95 7.63
C LYS A 67 -16.49 -0.14 8.93
N ASP A 68 -15.35 0.44 9.29
CA ASP A 68 -15.23 1.43 10.35
C ASP A 68 -14.90 2.81 9.75
N THR A 69 -15.93 3.61 9.57
CA THR A 69 -15.78 4.95 8.96
C THR A 69 -14.97 5.89 9.83
N ASP A 70 -15.12 5.84 11.16
CA ASP A 70 -14.40 6.72 12.08
C ASP A 70 -12.90 6.42 12.06
N LEU A 71 -12.53 5.15 11.98
CA LEU A 71 -11.13 4.74 11.80
C LEU A 71 -10.56 5.23 10.48
N LEU A 72 -11.30 5.05 9.38
CA LEU A 72 -10.85 5.47 8.06
C LEU A 72 -10.64 7.00 7.97
N LEU A 73 -11.55 7.77 8.56
CA LEU A 73 -11.43 9.23 8.59
C LEU A 73 -10.28 9.67 9.52
N GLY A 74 -10.18 9.09 10.72
CA GLY A 74 -9.14 9.42 11.68
C GLY A 74 -7.73 9.16 11.15
N ILE A 75 -7.50 8.03 10.45
CA ILE A 75 -6.19 7.76 9.86
C ILE A 75 -5.93 8.64 8.63
N ALA A 76 -6.95 8.94 7.81
CA ALA A 76 -6.81 9.80 6.64
C ALA A 76 -6.45 11.25 7.01
N GLU A 77 -6.82 11.71 8.21
CA GLU A 77 -6.38 13.01 8.74
C GLU A 77 -4.86 13.12 8.88
N LYS A 78 -4.16 12.00 9.07
CA LYS A 78 -2.69 11.95 9.19
C LYS A 78 -1.99 11.91 7.83
N TRP A 79 -2.71 11.72 6.72
CA TRP A 79 -2.15 11.61 5.38
C TRP A 79 -1.47 12.89 4.91
N CYS A 80 -0.28 12.75 4.33
CA CYS A 80 0.44 13.80 3.62
C CYS A 80 0.54 13.45 2.14
N SER A 81 -0.07 14.26 1.30
CA SER A 81 -0.08 14.06 -0.17
C SER A 81 1.29 14.29 -0.80
N ASP A 82 2.19 15.04 -0.16
CA ASP A 82 3.49 15.38 -0.75
C ASP A 82 4.47 14.21 -0.63
N THR A 83 4.34 13.40 0.42
CA THR A 83 5.23 12.27 0.71
C THR A 83 4.57 10.92 0.50
N ASN A 84 3.24 10.87 0.34
CA ASN A 84 2.43 9.65 0.33
C ASN A 84 2.64 8.82 1.61
N THR A 85 2.67 9.51 2.76
CA THR A 85 2.83 8.92 4.10
C THR A 85 1.83 9.49 5.09
N PHE A 86 1.64 8.79 6.20
CA PHE A 86 0.92 9.29 7.37
C PHE A 86 1.90 9.88 8.36
N PHE A 87 1.59 11.08 8.89
CA PHE A 87 2.38 11.76 9.91
C PHE A 87 1.82 11.50 11.31
N PHE A 88 2.66 10.96 12.18
CA PHE A 88 2.39 10.75 13.59
C PHE A 88 3.36 11.57 14.46
N PRO A 89 3.11 11.74 15.77
CA PRO A 89 4.00 12.49 16.65
C PRO A 89 5.45 11.99 16.67
N TRP A 90 5.66 10.71 16.35
CA TRP A 90 6.97 10.04 16.35
C TRP A 90 7.59 9.91 14.96
N GLY A 91 6.96 10.37 13.89
CA GLY A 91 7.49 10.30 12.53
C GLY A 91 6.49 9.81 11.48
N GLU A 92 7.00 9.23 10.41
CA GLU A 92 6.22 8.81 9.25
C GLU A 92 6.01 7.30 9.22
N ALA A 93 4.83 6.90 8.75
CA ALA A 93 4.53 5.53 8.34
C ALA A 93 3.65 5.56 7.08
N THR A 94 3.65 4.48 6.30
CA THR A 94 2.76 4.37 5.14
C THR A 94 2.36 2.94 4.86
N ILE A 95 1.33 2.77 4.03
CA ILE A 95 1.01 1.49 3.43
C ILE A 95 2.03 1.25 2.33
N THR A 96 2.76 0.14 2.41
CA THR A 96 3.83 -0.21 1.49
C THR A 96 3.41 -1.31 0.51
N LEU A 97 4.23 -1.58 -0.50
CA LEU A 97 4.05 -2.74 -1.38
C LEU A 97 4.07 -4.06 -0.59
N GLU A 98 4.88 -4.14 0.46
CA GLU A 98 4.92 -5.28 1.37
C GLU A 98 3.56 -5.48 2.07
N ASP A 99 2.94 -4.39 2.54
CA ASP A 99 1.61 -4.46 3.16
C ASP A 99 0.56 -4.98 2.16
N VAL A 100 0.59 -4.50 0.91
CA VAL A 100 -0.36 -4.98 -0.13
C VAL A 100 -0.16 -6.47 -0.41
N MET A 101 1.08 -6.92 -0.48
CA MET A 101 1.43 -8.32 -0.72
C MET A 101 0.96 -9.22 0.43
N PHE A 102 1.24 -8.87 1.69
CA PHE A 102 0.85 -9.70 2.84
C PHE A 102 -0.64 -9.61 3.17
N LEU A 103 -1.23 -8.42 3.07
CA LEU A 103 -2.63 -8.22 3.49
C LEU A 103 -3.62 -8.69 2.43
N LEU A 104 -3.32 -8.51 1.14
CA LEU A 104 -4.25 -8.83 0.05
C LEU A 104 -3.80 -10.01 -0.83
N GLY A 105 -2.54 -10.45 -0.73
CA GLY A 105 -1.99 -11.49 -1.58
C GLY A 105 -1.75 -11.04 -3.02
N PHE A 106 -1.57 -9.74 -3.28
CA PHE A 106 -1.30 -9.23 -4.63
C PHE A 106 0.20 -9.19 -4.92
N SER A 107 0.59 -9.66 -6.10
CA SER A 107 1.98 -9.69 -6.52
C SER A 107 2.53 -8.29 -6.80
N VAL A 108 3.79 -8.07 -6.41
CA VAL A 108 4.60 -6.91 -6.81
C VAL A 108 5.35 -7.18 -8.11
N LEU A 109 5.39 -8.46 -8.55
CA LEU A 109 6.05 -8.95 -9.76
C LEU A 109 5.03 -9.32 -10.83
N GLY A 110 5.47 -9.31 -12.08
CA GLY A 110 4.66 -9.69 -13.24
C GLY A 110 4.54 -8.57 -14.26
N SER A 111 3.63 -8.73 -15.21
CA SER A 111 3.35 -7.73 -16.24
C SER A 111 2.54 -6.54 -15.68
N PRO A 112 2.60 -5.36 -16.31
CA PRO A 112 1.80 -4.22 -15.89
C PRO A 112 0.30 -4.44 -16.16
N VAL A 113 -0.55 -3.75 -15.43
CA VAL A 113 -2.02 -3.81 -15.62
C VAL A 113 -2.51 -3.32 -17.00
N PHE A 114 -1.64 -2.63 -17.74
CA PHE A 114 -1.90 -2.16 -19.11
C PHE A 114 -1.15 -2.98 -20.17
N ALA A 115 -0.61 -4.16 -19.81
CA ALA A 115 0.07 -5.03 -20.77
C ALA A 115 -0.82 -5.32 -21.98
N ALA A 116 -0.21 -5.24 -23.18
CA ALA A 116 -0.91 -5.55 -24.42
C ALA A 116 -1.25 -7.05 -24.49
N LEU A 117 -2.39 -7.35 -25.06
CA LEU A 117 -2.78 -8.72 -25.38
C LEU A 117 -2.21 -9.15 -26.75
N ASP A 118 -2.01 -10.44 -26.91
CA ASP A 118 -1.81 -11.02 -28.23
C ASP A 118 -3.14 -11.04 -29.03
N GLU A 119 -3.06 -11.39 -30.30
CA GLU A 119 -4.26 -11.44 -31.18
C GLU A 119 -5.36 -12.36 -30.65
N SER A 120 -4.97 -13.50 -30.03
CA SER A 120 -5.94 -14.41 -29.44
C SER A 120 -6.61 -13.86 -28.20
N GLY A 121 -5.86 -13.08 -27.38
CA GLY A 121 -6.37 -12.37 -26.20
C GLY A 121 -7.29 -11.22 -26.57
N GLU A 122 -6.94 -10.43 -27.59
CA GLU A 122 -7.84 -9.37 -28.08
C GLU A 122 -9.17 -9.96 -28.58
N ARG A 123 -9.17 -11.09 -29.29
CA ARG A 123 -10.43 -11.78 -29.66
C ARG A 123 -11.29 -12.16 -28.45
N VAL A 124 -10.70 -12.64 -27.37
CA VAL A 124 -11.44 -12.97 -26.14
C VAL A 124 -12.01 -11.70 -25.50
N LYS A 125 -11.20 -10.65 -25.39
CA LYS A 125 -11.64 -9.35 -24.89
C LYS A 125 -12.78 -8.75 -25.72
N GLU A 126 -12.69 -8.81 -27.05
CA GLU A 126 -13.75 -8.36 -27.97
C GLU A 126 -15.08 -9.10 -27.73
N LYS A 127 -15.03 -10.43 -27.51
CA LYS A 127 -16.22 -11.20 -27.13
C LYS A 127 -16.85 -10.69 -25.84
N LEU A 128 -16.05 -10.43 -24.78
CA LEU A 128 -16.55 -9.87 -23.53
C LEU A 128 -17.17 -8.48 -23.71
N VAL A 129 -16.51 -7.60 -24.51
CA VAL A 129 -17.04 -6.27 -24.83
C VAL A 129 -18.36 -6.38 -25.58
N LYS A 130 -18.46 -7.31 -26.56
CA LYS A 130 -19.70 -7.55 -27.31
C LYS A 130 -20.84 -8.01 -26.40
N ASP A 131 -20.57 -8.92 -25.46
CA ASP A 131 -21.57 -9.38 -24.49
C ASP A 131 -21.95 -8.26 -23.52
N SER A 132 -20.98 -7.45 -23.06
CA SER A 132 -21.24 -6.26 -22.24
C SER A 132 -22.19 -5.30 -22.96
N LEU A 133 -21.92 -4.98 -24.22
CA LEU A 133 -22.77 -4.11 -25.05
C LEU A 133 -24.17 -4.70 -25.26
N ARG A 134 -24.26 -6.02 -25.47
CA ARG A 134 -25.54 -6.73 -25.60
C ARG A 134 -26.37 -6.60 -24.31
N ILE A 135 -25.77 -6.88 -23.15
CA ILE A 135 -26.45 -6.75 -21.85
C ILE A 135 -26.96 -5.31 -21.65
N LYS A 136 -26.13 -4.30 -21.96
CA LYS A 136 -26.53 -2.89 -21.87
C LYS A 136 -27.74 -2.60 -22.75
N LYS A 137 -27.72 -3.07 -23.99
CA LYS A 137 -28.79 -2.84 -24.98
C LYS A 137 -30.09 -3.55 -24.59
N ASP A 138 -30.02 -4.81 -24.21
CA ASP A 138 -31.20 -5.64 -23.91
C ASP A 138 -31.94 -5.15 -22.67
N ASN A 139 -31.24 -4.54 -21.72
CA ASN A 139 -31.83 -4.03 -20.47
C ASN A 139 -31.96 -2.49 -20.43
N ASN A 140 -31.59 -1.79 -21.49
CA ASN A 140 -31.56 -0.32 -21.54
C ASN A 140 -30.70 0.29 -20.39
N PHE A 141 -29.54 -0.28 -20.10
CA PHE A 141 -28.64 0.14 -19.03
C PHE A 141 -27.45 0.93 -19.58
N VAL A 142 -26.98 1.92 -18.80
CA VAL A 142 -25.71 2.61 -19.08
C VAL A 142 -24.53 1.73 -18.71
N PHE A 143 -24.65 0.95 -17.65
CA PHE A 143 -23.60 0.09 -17.11
C PHE A 143 -24.13 -1.34 -16.89
N VAL A 144 -23.25 -2.33 -17.03
CA VAL A 144 -23.58 -3.72 -16.71
C VAL A 144 -23.39 -3.97 -15.23
N SER A 145 -24.47 -4.26 -14.51
CA SER A 145 -24.40 -4.58 -13.09
C SER A 145 -23.81 -5.97 -12.83
N GLN A 146 -23.32 -6.21 -11.61
CA GLN A 146 -22.92 -7.54 -11.17
C GLN A 146 -24.01 -8.60 -11.41
N VAL A 147 -25.26 -8.26 -11.16
CA VAL A 147 -26.38 -9.21 -11.25
C VAL A 147 -26.59 -9.67 -12.69
N GLU A 148 -26.60 -8.72 -13.64
CA GLU A 148 -26.76 -9.03 -15.07
C GLU A 148 -25.57 -9.81 -15.64
N TRP A 149 -24.34 -9.42 -15.20
CA TRP A 149 -23.12 -10.13 -15.56
C TRP A 149 -23.14 -11.58 -15.10
N MET A 150 -23.50 -11.82 -13.83
CA MET A 150 -23.62 -13.17 -13.28
C MET A 150 -24.75 -13.96 -13.95
N ARG A 151 -25.86 -13.30 -14.32
CA ARG A 151 -26.96 -13.95 -15.04
C ARG A 151 -26.51 -14.43 -16.42
N ARG A 152 -25.64 -13.67 -17.08
CA ARG A 152 -25.15 -14.04 -18.41
C ARG A 152 -24.11 -15.16 -18.38
N PHE A 153 -23.16 -15.12 -17.45
CA PHE A 153 -21.99 -15.99 -17.50
C PHE A 153 -21.98 -17.12 -16.46
N MET A 154 -22.62 -16.94 -15.32
CA MET A 154 -22.59 -17.94 -14.25
C MET A 154 -23.43 -19.18 -14.66
N ASN A 155 -22.83 -20.36 -14.66
CA ASN A 155 -23.43 -21.66 -14.99
C ASN A 155 -23.74 -21.90 -16.49
N ASP A 156 -23.10 -21.19 -17.38
CA ASP A 156 -23.33 -21.33 -18.82
C ASP A 156 -22.33 -22.30 -19.49
N ASP A 157 -21.35 -22.82 -18.76
CA ASP A 157 -20.24 -23.65 -19.24
C ASP A 157 -19.58 -23.10 -20.54
N ASP A 158 -19.70 -21.78 -20.72
CA ASP A 158 -19.12 -21.02 -21.81
C ASP A 158 -17.61 -20.88 -21.64
N GLU A 159 -16.86 -20.93 -22.74
CA GLU A 159 -15.41 -20.65 -22.74
C GLU A 159 -15.05 -19.32 -22.11
N LEU A 160 -15.99 -18.36 -22.04
CA LEU A 160 -15.85 -17.05 -21.47
C LEU A 160 -16.15 -17.01 -19.96
N GLU A 161 -16.75 -18.05 -19.37
CA GLU A 161 -17.16 -18.01 -17.96
C GLU A 161 -16.00 -17.69 -17.04
N HIS A 162 -14.84 -18.34 -17.27
CA HIS A 162 -13.64 -18.10 -16.45
C HIS A 162 -13.16 -16.65 -16.51
N VAL A 163 -13.02 -16.09 -17.73
CA VAL A 163 -12.57 -14.71 -17.92
C VAL A 163 -13.59 -13.72 -17.37
N ALA A 164 -14.88 -14.01 -17.58
CA ALA A 164 -15.98 -13.19 -17.06
C ALA A 164 -16.01 -13.18 -15.51
N PHE A 165 -15.74 -14.31 -14.86
CA PHE A 165 -15.57 -14.37 -13.41
C PHE A 165 -14.41 -13.48 -12.94
N LEU A 166 -13.26 -13.57 -13.61
CA LEU A 166 -12.09 -12.74 -13.27
C LEU A 166 -12.36 -11.26 -13.52
N ALA A 167 -13.06 -10.89 -14.60
CA ALA A 167 -13.47 -9.50 -14.85
C ALA A 167 -14.37 -8.96 -13.73
N LEU A 168 -15.30 -9.78 -13.24
CA LEU A 168 -16.13 -9.43 -12.09
C LEU A 168 -15.29 -9.27 -10.81
N TRP A 169 -14.41 -10.23 -10.51
CA TRP A 169 -13.53 -10.16 -9.35
C TRP A 169 -12.68 -8.89 -9.36
N LEU A 170 -12.05 -8.59 -10.52
CA LEU A 170 -11.24 -7.38 -10.69
C LEU A 170 -12.07 -6.11 -10.51
N SER A 171 -13.26 -6.01 -11.13
CA SER A 171 -14.14 -4.83 -11.05
C SER A 171 -14.76 -4.62 -9.68
N TYR A 172 -14.74 -5.62 -8.79
CA TYR A 172 -15.39 -5.54 -7.48
C TYR A 172 -14.40 -5.50 -6.32
N PHE A 173 -13.33 -6.30 -6.39
CA PHE A 173 -12.47 -6.56 -5.24
C PHE A 173 -11.02 -6.10 -5.43
N VAL A 174 -10.62 -5.72 -6.64
CA VAL A 174 -9.26 -5.22 -6.93
C VAL A 174 -9.29 -3.77 -7.37
N PHE A 175 -10.10 -3.45 -8.38
CA PHE A 175 -10.29 -2.10 -8.92
C PHE A 175 -11.77 -1.71 -8.91
N PRO A 176 -12.37 -1.51 -7.71
CA PRO A 176 -13.80 -1.29 -7.61
C PRO A 176 -14.27 -0.07 -8.40
N SER A 177 -15.35 -0.25 -9.16
CA SER A 177 -16.04 0.83 -9.88
C SER A 177 -17.03 1.59 -8.97
N ALA A 178 -17.39 2.84 -9.33
CA ALA A 178 -18.28 3.68 -8.50
C ALA A 178 -19.69 3.10 -8.33
N TYR A 179 -20.25 2.52 -9.39
CA TYR A 179 -21.70 2.21 -9.44
C TYR A 179 -21.99 0.71 -9.45
N TYR A 180 -21.11 -0.12 -8.86
CA TYR A 180 -21.30 -1.57 -8.81
C TYR A 180 -21.45 -2.21 -10.20
N HIS A 181 -20.76 -1.65 -11.20
CA HIS A 181 -20.75 -2.17 -12.56
C HIS A 181 -19.46 -2.93 -12.87
N ILE A 182 -19.52 -3.75 -13.91
CA ILE A 182 -18.36 -4.38 -14.51
C ILE A 182 -17.65 -3.34 -15.37
N ASP A 183 -16.38 -3.13 -15.12
CA ASP A 183 -15.57 -2.15 -15.82
C ASP A 183 -14.75 -2.82 -16.93
N GLU A 184 -14.96 -2.39 -18.18
CA GLU A 184 -14.28 -2.96 -19.35
C GLU A 184 -12.76 -2.75 -19.33
N VAL A 185 -12.29 -1.75 -18.56
CA VAL A 185 -10.86 -1.44 -18.39
C VAL A 185 -10.06 -2.62 -17.80
N VAL A 186 -10.70 -3.50 -17.03
CA VAL A 186 -10.04 -4.67 -16.43
C VAL A 186 -10.05 -5.91 -17.33
N PHE A 187 -10.70 -5.88 -18.50
CA PHE A 187 -10.84 -7.08 -19.35
C PHE A 187 -9.50 -7.61 -19.84
N SER A 188 -8.57 -6.72 -20.21
CA SER A 188 -7.21 -7.17 -20.61
C SER A 188 -6.51 -7.88 -19.46
N VAL A 189 -6.61 -7.36 -18.24
CA VAL A 189 -6.05 -8.00 -17.04
C VAL A 189 -6.71 -9.36 -16.79
N ALA A 190 -8.04 -9.45 -16.92
CA ALA A 190 -8.78 -10.70 -16.75
C ALA A 190 -8.33 -11.77 -17.76
N VAL A 191 -8.11 -11.39 -19.02
CA VAL A 191 -7.58 -12.30 -20.07
C VAL A 191 -6.18 -12.79 -19.72
N HIS A 192 -5.27 -11.92 -19.30
CA HIS A 192 -3.93 -12.32 -18.88
C HIS A 192 -3.97 -13.32 -17.72
N VAL A 193 -4.72 -12.99 -16.66
CA VAL A 193 -4.86 -13.84 -15.47
C VAL A 193 -5.49 -15.19 -15.80
N SER A 194 -6.49 -15.23 -16.71
CA SER A 194 -7.13 -16.48 -17.14
C SER A 194 -6.18 -17.45 -17.85
N ARG A 195 -5.06 -16.94 -18.35
CA ARG A 195 -3.99 -17.71 -19.02
C ARG A 195 -2.82 -18.05 -18.10
N GLY A 196 -2.94 -17.74 -16.81
CA GLY A 196 -1.86 -17.95 -15.84
C GLY A 196 -0.77 -16.89 -15.86
N THR A 197 -0.95 -15.79 -16.59
CA THR A 197 0.02 -14.68 -16.61
C THR A 197 -0.06 -13.93 -15.29
N ARG A 198 1.09 -13.80 -14.60
CA ARG A 198 1.22 -12.98 -13.40
C ARG A 198 1.16 -11.50 -13.75
N ILE A 199 0.29 -10.77 -13.09
CA ILE A 199 0.17 -9.31 -13.20
C ILE A 199 0.58 -8.67 -11.89
N ALA A 200 1.37 -7.61 -11.96
CA ALA A 200 1.78 -6.82 -10.80
C ALA A 200 0.60 -5.97 -10.30
N LEU A 201 -0.33 -6.61 -9.57
CA LEU A 201 -1.52 -5.95 -9.04
C LEU A 201 -1.20 -5.02 -7.86
N ALA A 202 -0.17 -5.33 -7.05
CA ALA A 202 0.15 -4.56 -5.85
C ALA A 202 0.50 -3.09 -6.15
N PRO A 203 1.43 -2.77 -7.09
CA PRO A 203 1.73 -1.38 -7.41
C PRO A 203 0.52 -0.63 -7.97
N ALA A 204 -0.33 -1.28 -8.76
CA ALA A 204 -1.51 -0.64 -9.33
C ALA A 204 -2.56 -0.32 -8.25
N VAL A 205 -2.83 -1.26 -7.35
CA VAL A 205 -3.76 -1.05 -6.24
C VAL A 205 -3.26 0.04 -5.29
N LEU A 206 -1.96 0.05 -4.98
CA LEU A 206 -1.37 1.04 -4.08
C LEU A 206 -1.37 2.44 -4.70
N ALA A 207 -1.07 2.58 -6.00
CA ALA A 207 -1.16 3.85 -6.72
C ALA A 207 -2.57 4.45 -6.60
N HIS A 208 -3.57 3.65 -6.91
CA HIS A 208 -4.97 4.07 -6.80
C HIS A 208 -5.37 4.47 -5.38
N LEU A 209 -4.86 3.75 -4.37
CA LEU A 209 -5.16 4.05 -2.97
C LEU A 209 -4.53 5.38 -2.54
N TYR A 210 -3.27 5.65 -2.93
CA TYR A 210 -2.58 6.91 -2.62
C TYR A 210 -3.30 8.11 -3.25
N ALA A 211 -3.71 7.98 -4.51
CA ALA A 211 -4.50 9.03 -5.18
C ALA A 211 -5.80 9.36 -4.42
N GLU A 212 -6.55 8.32 -3.98
CA GLU A 212 -7.80 8.55 -3.24
C GLU A 212 -7.60 8.96 -1.77
N LEU A 213 -6.51 8.55 -1.11
CA LEU A 213 -6.15 9.10 0.20
C LEU A 213 -5.86 10.62 0.10
N THR A 214 -5.19 11.03 -0.97
CA THR A 214 -4.95 12.45 -1.26
C THR A 214 -6.26 13.21 -1.50
N LEU A 215 -7.19 12.60 -2.26
CA LEU A 215 -8.52 13.16 -2.49
C LEU A 215 -9.32 13.27 -1.18
N LEU A 216 -9.32 12.23 -0.36
CA LEU A 216 -9.98 12.22 0.95
C LEU A 216 -9.37 13.25 1.90
N LYS A 217 -8.03 13.35 1.97
CA LYS A 217 -7.34 14.37 2.78
C LYS A 217 -7.74 15.78 2.38
N ARG A 218 -7.82 16.05 1.06
CA ARG A 218 -8.28 17.34 0.56
C ARG A 218 -9.71 17.62 1.02
N HIS A 219 -10.61 16.65 0.86
CA HIS A 219 -12.00 16.78 1.28
C HIS A 219 -12.11 17.06 2.79
N ILE A 220 -11.37 16.33 3.64
CA ILE A 220 -11.35 16.56 5.10
C ILE A 220 -10.91 17.99 5.43
N ARG A 221 -9.89 18.50 4.74
CA ARG A 221 -9.35 19.84 4.98
C ARG A 221 -10.29 20.95 4.50
N GLU A 222 -10.99 20.72 3.41
CA GLU A 222 -11.84 21.70 2.72
C GLU A 222 -13.32 21.55 3.09
N PHE A 223 -13.66 20.58 3.94
CA PHE A 223 -15.03 20.27 4.34
C PHE A 223 -15.70 21.48 5.02
N ILE A 224 -16.82 21.93 4.46
CA ILE A 224 -17.62 23.06 4.99
C ILE A 224 -19.01 22.55 5.38
N THR A 225 -19.66 21.79 4.51
CA THR A 225 -21.04 21.34 4.70
C THR A 225 -21.23 19.87 4.32
N ILE A 226 -22.31 19.25 4.83
CA ILE A 226 -22.68 17.87 4.50
C ILE A 226 -23.06 17.70 3.01
N GLU A 227 -23.36 18.79 2.32
CA GLU A 227 -23.69 18.77 0.90
C GLU A 227 -22.45 18.53 0.01
N ASP A 228 -21.27 18.84 0.50
CA ASP A 228 -19.99 18.58 -0.17
C ASP A 228 -19.68 17.07 -0.09
N LYS A 229 -20.27 16.28 -0.98
CA LYS A 229 -20.13 14.82 -0.99
C LYS A 229 -18.96 14.35 -1.80
N ILE A 230 -18.25 13.34 -1.29
CA ILE A 230 -17.17 12.65 -1.99
C ILE A 230 -17.45 11.15 -2.11
N GLU A 231 -17.14 10.57 -3.27
CA GLU A 231 -17.24 9.14 -3.52
C GLU A 231 -15.85 8.54 -3.74
N LEU A 232 -15.46 7.64 -2.85
CA LEU A 232 -14.18 6.92 -2.87
C LEU A 232 -14.40 5.51 -3.42
N LYS A 233 -13.64 5.15 -4.45
CA LYS A 233 -13.86 3.93 -5.22
C LYS A 233 -12.85 2.83 -4.94
N ARG A 234 -11.73 3.15 -4.28
CA ARG A 234 -10.60 2.22 -4.13
C ARG A 234 -10.64 1.42 -2.83
N LEU A 235 -9.66 0.55 -2.62
CA LEU A 235 -9.68 -0.47 -1.56
C LEU A 235 -9.33 0.10 -0.18
N PHE A 236 -10.20 0.93 0.39
CA PHE A 236 -10.03 1.43 1.76
C PHE A 236 -10.06 0.32 2.84
N LYS A 237 -10.47 -0.90 2.48
CA LYS A 237 -10.27 -2.07 3.36
C LYS A 237 -8.79 -2.25 3.72
N LEU A 238 -7.89 -2.01 2.76
CA LEU A 238 -6.45 -2.08 3.00
C LEU A 238 -6.01 -1.07 4.06
N VAL A 239 -6.53 0.17 4.02
CA VAL A 239 -6.24 1.19 5.05
C VAL A 239 -6.68 0.72 6.43
N GLN A 240 -7.89 0.19 6.54
CA GLN A 240 -8.44 -0.28 7.81
C GLN A 240 -7.64 -1.46 8.37
N VAL A 241 -7.36 -2.47 7.54
CA VAL A 241 -6.62 -3.66 7.97
C VAL A 241 -5.17 -3.31 8.30
N TRP A 242 -4.53 -2.44 7.51
CA TRP A 242 -3.20 -1.91 7.81
C TRP A 242 -3.17 -1.21 9.18
N THR A 243 -4.17 -0.39 9.48
CA THR A 243 -4.27 0.28 10.77
C THR A 243 -4.39 -0.74 11.92
N TRP A 244 -5.17 -1.80 11.73
CA TRP A 244 -5.30 -2.87 12.72
C TRP A 244 -4.01 -3.67 12.94
N GLU A 245 -3.26 -3.95 11.88
CA GLU A 245 -1.96 -4.64 12.02
C GLU A 245 -0.91 -3.78 12.74
N ARG A 246 -1.04 -2.45 12.66
CA ARG A 246 -0.04 -1.51 13.20
C ARG A 246 -0.39 -0.94 14.57
N PHE A 247 -1.66 -0.79 14.90
CA PHE A 247 -2.15 -0.19 16.16
C PHE A 247 -3.00 -1.17 16.95
N LYS A 248 -2.42 -1.83 17.96
CA LYS A 248 -3.11 -2.86 18.76
C LYS A 248 -4.37 -2.34 19.46
N GLU A 249 -4.36 -1.08 19.88
CA GLU A 249 -5.50 -0.44 20.57
C GLU A 249 -6.71 -0.22 19.65
N LEU A 250 -6.49 -0.28 18.32
CA LEU A 250 -7.52 -0.14 17.30
C LEU A 250 -7.96 -1.48 16.70
N GLN A 251 -7.35 -2.59 17.12
CA GLN A 251 -7.69 -3.92 16.62
C GLN A 251 -9.08 -4.36 17.08
N PRO A 252 -9.79 -5.17 16.28
CA PRO A 252 -10.92 -5.94 16.76
C PRO A 252 -10.52 -6.89 17.90
N GLU A 253 -11.44 -7.14 18.85
CA GLU A 253 -11.20 -8.05 19.96
C GLU A 253 -10.97 -9.51 19.51
N LYS A 254 -11.59 -9.88 18.39
CA LYS A 254 -11.48 -11.23 17.81
C LYS A 254 -10.67 -11.22 16.54
N ALA A 255 -9.72 -12.13 16.46
CA ALA A 255 -8.94 -12.44 15.28
C ALA A 255 -9.22 -13.90 14.88
N ASN A 256 -9.38 -14.16 13.59
CA ASN A 256 -9.54 -15.52 13.08
C ASN A 256 -8.17 -16.20 12.94
N PRO A 257 -8.10 -17.54 13.06
CA PRO A 257 -6.90 -18.26 12.70
C PRO A 257 -6.61 -18.07 11.21
N LEU A 258 -5.35 -17.85 10.87
CA LEU A 258 -4.90 -17.74 9.48
C LEU A 258 -4.55 -19.14 8.96
N LEU A 259 -5.14 -19.53 7.83
CA LEU A 259 -4.77 -20.76 7.15
C LEU A 259 -3.48 -20.56 6.34
N LYS A 260 -2.76 -21.65 6.06
CA LYS A 260 -1.52 -21.61 5.28
C LYS A 260 -1.76 -21.03 3.90
N GLY A 261 -1.01 -19.97 3.57
CA GLY A 261 -1.07 -19.28 2.28
C GLY A 261 -2.13 -18.18 2.19
N GLU A 262 -3.06 -18.08 3.14
CA GLU A 262 -4.06 -17.02 3.11
C GLU A 262 -3.45 -15.63 3.34
N PRO A 263 -3.94 -14.60 2.61
CA PRO A 263 -3.63 -13.22 2.92
C PRO A 263 -4.08 -12.83 4.34
N ARG A 264 -3.28 -12.03 5.03
CA ARG A 264 -3.53 -11.65 6.43
C ARG A 264 -4.84 -10.89 6.66
N LEU A 265 -5.42 -10.27 5.62
CA LEU A 265 -6.77 -9.73 5.67
C LEU A 265 -7.78 -10.75 6.22
N SER A 266 -7.58 -12.05 5.99
CA SER A 266 -8.44 -13.13 6.48
C SER A 266 -8.53 -13.22 8.00
N ILE A 267 -7.50 -12.76 8.74
CA ILE A 267 -7.50 -12.69 10.22
C ILE A 267 -8.64 -11.81 10.72
N TRP A 268 -8.95 -10.75 9.98
CA TRP A 268 -9.85 -9.67 10.38
C TRP A 268 -11.25 -9.78 9.78
N CYS A 269 -11.50 -10.87 9.02
CA CYS A 269 -12.81 -11.10 8.41
C CYS A 269 -13.81 -11.51 9.48
N ASP A 270 -14.86 -10.70 9.65
CA ASP A 270 -16.00 -11.02 10.51
C ASP A 270 -17.26 -10.42 9.89
N ASP A 271 -18.34 -11.21 9.88
CA ASP A 271 -19.66 -10.77 9.44
C ASP A 271 -20.43 -10.06 10.58
N SER A 272 -19.88 -10.01 11.80
CA SER A 272 -20.49 -9.32 12.94
C SER A 272 -20.07 -7.85 13.03
N THR A 273 -21.02 -6.99 13.32
CA THR A 273 -20.77 -5.57 13.64
C THR A 273 -20.11 -5.48 15.01
N GLN A 274 -18.80 -5.39 15.07
CA GLN A 274 -18.09 -5.18 16.33
C GLN A 274 -18.24 -3.73 16.77
N LYS A 275 -18.81 -3.53 17.96
CA LYS A 275 -18.83 -2.22 18.60
C LYS A 275 -17.43 -1.87 19.11
N ARG A 276 -16.90 -0.73 18.69
CA ARG A 276 -15.68 -0.17 19.26
C ARG A 276 -15.99 0.86 20.31
N SER A 277 -15.20 0.85 21.38
CA SER A 277 -15.27 1.85 22.44
C SER A 277 -14.16 2.89 22.38
N SER A 278 -13.14 2.71 21.53
CA SER A 278 -11.97 3.60 21.48
C SER A 278 -12.20 4.86 20.63
N ASN A 279 -11.79 6.01 21.15
CA ASN A 279 -11.72 7.24 20.38
C ASN A 279 -10.48 7.17 19.45
N VAL A 280 -10.72 6.85 18.17
CA VAL A 280 -9.67 6.67 17.16
C VAL A 280 -8.72 7.87 17.08
N ARG A 281 -9.24 9.10 17.01
CA ARG A 281 -8.41 10.32 16.95
C ARG A 281 -7.47 10.40 18.14
N LYS A 282 -7.99 10.20 19.36
CA LYS A 282 -7.19 10.23 20.58
C LYS A 282 -6.08 9.19 20.54
N VAL A 283 -6.39 7.94 20.18
CA VAL A 283 -5.39 6.87 20.05
C VAL A 283 -4.29 7.26 19.06
N LEU A 284 -4.63 7.81 17.90
CA LEU A 284 -3.68 8.21 16.87
C LEU A 284 -2.87 9.48 17.24
N GLU A 285 -3.42 10.37 18.06
CA GLU A 285 -2.75 11.58 18.58
C GLU A 285 -1.79 11.26 19.72
N GLU A 286 -2.16 10.31 20.57
CA GLU A 286 -1.35 9.87 21.72
C GLU A 286 -0.42 8.70 21.36
N ALA A 287 -0.44 8.23 20.10
CA ALA A 287 0.38 7.11 19.65
C ALA A 287 1.86 7.38 19.86
N LYS A 288 2.53 6.43 20.51
CA LYS A 288 3.98 6.46 20.74
C LYS A 288 4.68 5.54 19.75
N VAL A 289 5.96 5.76 19.54
CA VAL A 289 6.79 4.92 18.66
C VAL A 289 6.77 3.45 19.08
N GLU A 290 6.68 3.17 20.38
CA GLU A 290 6.63 1.82 20.95
C GLU A 290 5.29 1.15 20.77
N SER A 291 4.20 1.91 20.62
CA SER A 291 2.86 1.37 20.42
C SER A 291 2.57 1.00 18.96
N PHE A 292 3.40 1.49 18.03
CA PHE A 292 3.30 1.17 16.60
C PHE A 292 4.01 -0.15 16.29
N GLU A 293 3.31 -1.08 15.68
CA GLU A 293 3.89 -2.35 15.24
C GLU A 293 4.61 -2.16 13.90
N TRP A 294 5.94 -2.05 13.97
CA TRP A 294 6.77 -1.74 12.80
C TRP A 294 6.86 -2.89 11.80
N ARG A 295 6.89 -4.13 12.28
CA ARG A 295 7.07 -5.33 11.44
C ARG A 295 6.08 -6.44 11.82
N PRO A 296 4.78 -6.26 11.55
CA PRO A 296 3.74 -7.21 11.98
C PRO A 296 3.89 -8.58 11.32
N TYR A 297 4.54 -8.64 10.15
CA TYR A 297 4.66 -9.86 9.34
C TYR A 297 5.83 -10.75 9.76
N THR A 298 6.70 -10.29 10.66
CA THR A 298 7.78 -11.11 11.25
C THR A 298 7.31 -11.96 12.45
N LYS A 299 6.06 -11.82 12.88
CA LYS A 299 5.51 -12.64 13.96
C LYS A 299 5.11 -14.00 13.45
N ALA A 300 5.48 -15.04 14.24
CA ALA A 300 5.08 -16.40 13.94
C ALA A 300 3.56 -16.54 13.88
N LEU A 301 3.09 -17.19 12.84
CA LEU A 301 1.72 -17.66 12.71
C LEU A 301 1.74 -19.17 12.96
N GLU A 302 0.74 -19.71 13.64
CA GLU A 302 0.68 -21.13 14.06
C GLU A 302 0.92 -22.12 12.91
N ASN A 303 0.66 -21.74 11.66
CA ASN A 303 0.76 -22.60 10.49
C ASN A 303 1.56 -22.00 9.32
N GLY A 304 2.35 -20.93 9.53
CA GLY A 304 3.04 -20.19 8.47
C GLY A 304 4.55 -20.46 8.44
N LYS A 305 5.09 -20.63 7.22
CA LYS A 305 6.51 -20.42 6.98
C LYS A 305 6.74 -18.93 6.81
N PHE A 306 7.85 -18.42 7.38
CA PHE A 306 8.30 -17.06 7.05
C PHE A 306 8.78 -17.03 5.60
N PRO A 307 8.54 -15.92 4.90
CA PRO A 307 9.21 -15.65 3.63
C PRO A 307 10.73 -15.69 3.77
N LEU A 308 11.43 -16.02 2.69
CA LEU A 308 12.90 -16.09 2.67
C LEU A 308 13.56 -14.76 3.07
N PHE A 309 12.91 -13.64 2.79
CA PHE A 309 13.37 -12.32 3.19
C PHE A 309 13.05 -11.93 4.65
N TYR A 310 12.63 -12.89 5.47
CA TYR A 310 12.54 -12.79 6.93
C TYR A 310 13.41 -13.83 7.62
N PRO A 311 14.74 -13.83 7.39
CA PRO A 311 15.65 -14.78 7.99
C PRO A 311 15.79 -14.54 9.50
N GLU A 312 16.35 -15.52 10.21
CA GLU A 312 16.70 -15.36 11.62
C GLU A 312 17.87 -14.41 11.82
N GLU A 313 18.88 -14.55 10.96
CA GLU A 313 20.07 -13.71 10.93
C GLU A 313 20.04 -12.82 9.68
N ALA A 314 20.57 -11.62 9.80
CA ALA A 314 20.68 -10.73 8.66
C ALA A 314 21.67 -11.29 7.63
N MET A 315 21.37 -11.06 6.35
CA MET A 315 22.18 -11.61 5.27
C MET A 315 22.27 -10.67 4.07
N TRP A 316 23.34 -10.83 3.30
CA TRP A 316 23.48 -10.19 2.00
C TRP A 316 23.16 -11.20 0.90
N VAL A 317 22.38 -10.77 -0.08
CA VAL A 317 21.96 -11.57 -1.23
C VAL A 317 22.38 -10.84 -2.50
N LEU A 318 23.13 -11.52 -3.37
CA LEU A 318 23.41 -10.99 -4.71
C LEU A 318 22.16 -11.14 -5.56
N VAL A 319 21.74 -10.05 -6.18
CA VAL A 319 20.61 -10.09 -7.12
C VAL A 319 21.14 -10.48 -8.50
N ASP A 320 20.75 -11.66 -8.93
CA ASP A 320 21.04 -12.22 -10.26
C ASP A 320 19.76 -12.81 -10.87
N ASN A 321 19.89 -13.40 -12.05
CA ASN A 321 18.75 -13.96 -12.78
C ASN A 321 18.15 -15.22 -12.14
N ASP A 322 18.87 -15.88 -11.23
CA ASP A 322 18.48 -17.10 -10.55
C ASP A 322 17.90 -16.82 -9.14
N LEU A 323 17.81 -15.55 -8.75
CA LEU A 323 17.32 -15.15 -7.44
C LEU A 323 15.83 -15.49 -7.28
N ASP A 324 15.51 -16.08 -6.14
CA ASP A 324 14.13 -16.40 -5.79
C ASP A 324 13.21 -15.16 -5.84
N ASP A 325 12.03 -15.33 -6.41
CA ASP A 325 10.99 -14.30 -6.54
C ASP A 325 10.66 -13.57 -5.21
N GLU A 326 10.83 -14.24 -4.06
CA GLU A 326 10.58 -13.62 -2.76
C GLU A 326 11.59 -12.51 -2.45
N PHE A 327 12.88 -12.72 -2.74
CA PHE A 327 13.91 -11.68 -2.58
C PHE A 327 13.73 -10.55 -3.59
N VAL A 328 13.40 -10.88 -4.86
CA VAL A 328 13.09 -9.87 -5.88
C VAL A 328 11.88 -9.04 -5.44
N SER A 329 10.87 -9.67 -4.86
CA SER A 329 9.70 -8.96 -4.31
C SER A 329 10.08 -8.00 -3.18
N PHE A 330 10.92 -8.43 -2.25
CA PHE A 330 11.43 -7.56 -1.19
C PHE A 330 12.21 -6.38 -1.75
N ALA A 331 13.10 -6.62 -2.72
CA ALA A 331 13.84 -5.56 -3.40
C ALA A 331 12.91 -4.51 -4.04
N ARG A 332 11.79 -4.95 -4.66
CA ARG A 332 10.75 -4.03 -5.17
C ARG A 332 10.06 -3.25 -4.06
N CYS A 333 9.81 -3.88 -2.92
CA CYS A 333 9.16 -3.22 -1.77
C CYS A 333 10.02 -2.09 -1.18
N VAL A 334 11.35 -2.23 -1.18
CA VAL A 334 12.27 -1.23 -0.60
C VAL A 334 12.85 -0.25 -1.63
N LYS A 335 12.61 -0.46 -2.93
CA LYS A 335 13.08 0.42 -4.01
C LYS A 335 12.20 1.67 -4.14
N VAL A 336 12.82 2.86 -4.10
CA VAL A 336 12.15 4.10 -4.50
C VAL A 336 11.76 4.01 -5.98
N SER A 337 10.49 4.21 -6.28
CA SER A 337 9.96 4.01 -7.63
C SER A 337 8.67 4.81 -7.87
N LYS A 338 8.07 4.64 -9.03
CA LYS A 338 6.71 5.09 -9.32
C LYS A 338 5.78 3.88 -9.44
N LEU A 339 4.63 3.99 -8.84
CA LEU A 339 3.56 2.99 -8.91
C LEU A 339 2.65 3.33 -10.07
N VAL A 340 2.34 2.34 -10.92
CA VAL A 340 1.51 2.55 -12.11
C VAL A 340 0.16 1.86 -11.91
N GLY A 341 -0.88 2.68 -11.79
CA GLY A 341 -2.28 2.24 -11.79
C GLY A 341 -2.88 2.15 -13.20
N ILE A 342 -4.17 1.86 -13.26
CA ILE A 342 -4.90 1.83 -14.53
C ILE A 342 -4.98 3.24 -15.13
N ASP A 343 -5.25 4.25 -14.31
CA ASP A 343 -5.49 5.65 -14.71
C ASP A 343 -4.62 6.68 -13.95
N CYS A 344 -3.68 6.22 -13.14
CA CYS A 344 -2.82 7.10 -12.34
C CYS A 344 -1.38 6.58 -12.26
N VAL A 345 -0.47 7.50 -11.91
CA VAL A 345 0.93 7.20 -11.55
C VAL A 345 1.23 7.93 -10.25
N GLU A 346 1.72 7.21 -9.24
CA GLU A 346 2.03 7.77 -7.92
C GLU A 346 3.47 7.50 -7.52
N HIS A 347 4.05 8.39 -6.71
CA HIS A 347 5.39 8.20 -6.18
C HIS A 347 5.38 7.26 -4.99
N TYR A 348 6.39 6.42 -4.90
CA TYR A 348 6.61 5.47 -3.82
C TYR A 348 7.96 5.72 -3.16
N PHE A 349 7.93 6.12 -1.88
CA PHE A 349 9.10 6.52 -1.11
C PHE A 349 9.30 5.62 0.12
N PRO A 350 9.64 4.33 -0.06
CA PRO A 350 9.84 3.41 1.05
C PRO A 350 11.01 3.80 1.97
N ASN A 351 11.97 4.57 1.45
CA ASN A 351 13.07 5.14 2.23
C ASN A 351 12.61 6.08 3.35
N ARG A 352 11.41 6.67 3.24
CA ARG A 352 10.84 7.51 4.31
C ARG A 352 10.32 6.68 5.50
N VAL A 353 10.11 5.40 5.29
CA VAL A 353 9.56 4.46 6.27
C VAL A 353 10.42 3.20 6.38
N ALA A 354 11.73 3.35 6.25
CA ALA A 354 12.71 2.25 6.23
C ALA A 354 12.58 1.31 7.44
N ALA A 355 12.22 1.86 8.60
CA ALA A 355 11.99 1.10 9.82
C ALA A 355 10.87 0.05 9.69
N GLN A 356 9.89 0.25 8.79
CA GLN A 356 8.86 -0.74 8.54
C GLN A 356 9.42 -2.04 7.92
N PHE A 357 10.57 -1.95 7.25
CA PHE A 357 11.28 -3.10 6.67
C PHE A 357 12.38 -3.65 7.60
N GLY A 358 12.58 -3.07 8.77
CA GLY A 358 13.68 -3.43 9.67
C GLY A 358 15.03 -2.79 9.30
N LEU A 359 15.00 -1.76 8.46
CA LEU A 359 16.17 -1.00 8.04
C LEU A 359 16.32 0.27 8.88
N ILE A 360 17.53 0.84 8.93
CA ILE A 360 17.76 2.11 9.61
C ILE A 360 17.00 3.22 8.89
N GLN A 361 16.31 4.03 9.68
CA GLN A 361 15.60 5.20 9.18
C GLN A 361 16.56 6.36 9.01
N ASP A 362 16.78 6.77 7.77
CA ASP A 362 17.54 7.98 7.43
C ASP A 362 16.66 9.24 7.53
N VAL A 363 17.33 10.39 7.69
CA VAL A 363 16.70 11.69 7.49
C VAL A 363 16.36 11.84 6.02
N THR A 364 15.09 12.05 5.73
CA THR A 364 14.60 12.13 4.36
C THR A 364 14.79 13.53 3.77
N CYS A 365 15.36 13.60 2.58
CA CYS A 365 15.49 14.84 1.81
C CYS A 365 14.16 15.27 1.18
N HIS A 366 14.14 16.50 0.66
CA HIS A 366 13.03 17.03 -0.13
C HIS A 366 12.68 16.10 -1.30
N VAL A 367 11.40 15.93 -1.54
CA VAL A 367 10.87 15.05 -2.59
C VAL A 367 10.70 15.84 -3.88
N GLU A 368 11.48 15.51 -4.91
CA GLU A 368 11.20 15.96 -6.27
C GLU A 368 10.15 15.06 -6.92
N ARG A 369 9.01 15.64 -7.29
CA ARG A 369 7.96 14.94 -8.04
C ARG A 369 8.10 15.22 -9.54
N LYS A 370 8.60 14.23 -10.29
CA LYS A 370 8.64 14.29 -11.76
C LYS A 370 7.45 13.52 -12.33
N SER A 371 6.66 14.17 -13.17
CA SER A 371 5.62 13.49 -13.93
C SER A 371 6.26 12.62 -15.02
N LEU A 372 5.83 11.37 -15.12
CA LEU A 372 6.21 10.44 -16.19
C LEU A 372 4.96 9.87 -16.85
N SER A 373 5.11 9.39 -18.09
CA SER A 373 4.10 8.52 -18.70
C SER A 373 4.00 7.19 -17.94
N LYS A 374 2.92 6.44 -18.14
CA LYS A 374 2.75 5.12 -17.51
C LYS A 374 3.84 4.14 -17.91
N GLU A 375 4.20 4.16 -19.18
CA GLU A 375 5.22 3.31 -19.77
C GLU A 375 6.60 3.62 -19.14
N ALA A 376 7.02 4.88 -19.14
CA ALA A 376 8.28 5.31 -18.55
C ALA A 376 8.32 5.04 -17.02
N ALA A 377 7.21 5.23 -16.32
CA ALA A 377 7.11 4.91 -14.90
C ALA A 377 7.19 3.41 -14.64
N TRP A 378 6.61 2.58 -15.52
CA TRP A 378 6.71 1.14 -15.44
C TRP A 378 8.13 0.65 -15.73
N ASP A 379 8.79 1.21 -16.75
CA ASP A 379 10.18 0.87 -17.07
C ASP A 379 11.11 1.17 -15.89
N GLU A 380 10.89 2.32 -15.19
CA GLU A 380 11.61 2.66 -13.96
C GLU A 380 11.32 1.66 -12.83
N TYR A 381 10.05 1.29 -12.63
CA TYR A 381 9.64 0.31 -11.64
C TYR A 381 10.27 -1.07 -11.93
N ASN A 382 10.16 -1.53 -13.17
CA ASN A 382 10.57 -2.87 -13.60
C ASN A 382 12.04 -2.98 -14.01
N LYS A 383 12.80 -1.87 -13.91
CA LYS A 383 14.23 -1.88 -14.25
C LYS A 383 14.93 -3.05 -13.54
N PRO A 384 15.77 -3.82 -14.26
CA PRO A 384 16.54 -4.89 -13.67
C PRO A 384 17.32 -4.44 -12.43
N LEU A 385 17.46 -5.34 -11.49
CA LEU A 385 18.20 -5.12 -10.24
C LEU A 385 19.55 -5.84 -10.26
N ASP A 386 19.98 -6.27 -11.44
CA ASP A 386 21.20 -7.04 -11.65
C ASP A 386 22.42 -6.31 -11.06
N GLU A 387 23.36 -7.10 -10.54
CA GLU A 387 24.58 -6.63 -9.86
C GLU A 387 24.36 -5.87 -8.53
N LEU A 388 23.12 -5.74 -8.05
CA LEU A 388 22.87 -5.20 -6.72
C LEU A 388 23.12 -6.26 -5.65
N THR A 389 23.74 -5.85 -4.56
CA THR A 389 23.75 -6.66 -3.34
C THR A 389 22.66 -6.15 -2.43
N LEU A 390 21.68 -7.01 -2.15
CA LEU A 390 20.52 -6.71 -1.31
C LEU A 390 20.78 -7.14 0.12
N TYR A 391 20.66 -6.20 1.05
CA TYR A 391 20.68 -6.52 2.48
C TYR A 391 19.30 -6.94 2.95
N ILE A 392 19.22 -8.11 3.54
CA ILE A 392 18.01 -8.66 4.13
C ILE A 392 18.15 -8.60 5.65
N PRO A 393 17.37 -7.75 6.34
CA PRO A 393 17.46 -7.60 7.79
C PRO A 393 16.89 -8.83 8.49
N SER A 394 17.48 -9.20 9.63
CA SER A 394 16.94 -10.24 10.50
C SER A 394 15.49 -9.93 10.90
N ARG A 395 14.63 -10.95 10.98
CA ARG A 395 13.28 -10.80 11.57
C ARG A 395 13.32 -10.45 13.06
N CYS A 396 14.43 -10.74 13.74
CA CYS A 396 14.66 -10.48 15.14
C CYS A 396 15.31 -9.14 15.43
N VAL A 397 15.46 -8.24 14.42
CA VAL A 397 16.06 -6.91 14.61
C VAL A 397 15.29 -6.14 15.68
N ILE A 398 16.03 -5.71 16.69
CA ILE A 398 15.50 -4.83 17.71
C ILE A 398 15.31 -3.44 17.08
N PRO A 399 14.12 -2.84 17.21
CA PRO A 399 13.86 -1.52 16.66
C PRO A 399 14.89 -0.49 17.12
N TRP A 400 15.34 0.38 16.24
CA TRP A 400 16.40 1.37 16.48
C TRP A 400 16.15 2.22 17.75
N TRP A 401 14.89 2.59 18.06
CA TRP A 401 14.54 3.36 19.26
C TRP A 401 14.75 2.59 20.57
N LYS A 402 14.78 1.27 20.56
CA LYS A 402 15.14 0.45 21.73
C LYS A 402 16.64 0.39 21.93
N LYS A 403 17.43 0.44 20.85
CA LYS A 403 18.90 0.53 20.93
C LYS A 403 19.34 1.91 21.42
N SER A 404 18.66 2.99 21.04
CA SER A 404 19.03 4.35 21.39
C SER A 404 18.84 4.67 22.87
N SER A 405 17.97 3.97 23.59
CA SER A 405 17.69 4.29 25.00
C SER A 405 18.75 3.78 25.99
N SER A 406 19.66 2.88 25.62
CA SER A 406 20.56 2.26 26.59
C SER A 406 22.05 2.43 26.37
N GLU A 407 22.56 2.52 25.15
CA GLU A 407 24.01 2.51 24.93
C GLU A 407 24.53 3.57 23.97
N TRP A 408 23.79 3.90 22.91
CA TRP A 408 24.26 4.82 21.89
C TRP A 408 24.34 6.27 22.39
N TRP A 409 23.32 6.73 23.13
CA TRP A 409 23.31 8.06 23.76
C TRP A 409 24.42 8.25 24.81
N LYS A 410 24.90 7.18 25.41
CA LYS A 410 26.00 7.24 26.37
C LYS A 410 27.38 7.44 25.73
N LYS A 411 27.49 7.14 24.41
CA LYS A 411 28.73 7.26 23.64
C LYS A 411 28.88 8.59 22.89
N LEU A 412 27.78 9.36 22.73
CA LEU A 412 27.85 10.68 22.12
C LEU A 412 28.41 11.73 23.08
N SER A 413 29.26 12.61 22.57
CA SER A 413 29.72 13.79 23.31
C SER A 413 28.55 14.72 23.65
N PRO A 414 28.63 15.56 24.68
CA PRO A 414 27.59 16.55 25.01
C PRO A 414 27.19 17.45 23.82
N GLU A 415 28.16 17.75 22.93
CA GLU A 415 27.96 18.57 21.74
C GLU A 415 27.19 17.82 20.63
N GLU A 416 27.41 16.50 20.49
CA GLU A 416 26.69 15.63 19.58
C GLU A 416 25.26 15.37 20.07
N ASN A 417 25.05 15.25 21.39
CA ASN A 417 23.71 15.12 21.98
C ASN A 417 22.85 16.37 21.72
N GLN A 418 23.41 17.58 21.81
CA GLN A 418 22.72 18.82 21.48
C GLN A 418 22.34 18.90 20.03
N ALA A 419 23.19 18.38 19.11
CA ALA A 419 22.92 18.33 17.68
C ALA A 419 21.78 17.35 17.34
N VAL A 420 21.67 16.24 18.04
CA VAL A 420 20.60 15.25 17.85
C VAL A 420 19.28 15.71 18.46
N GLU A 421 19.29 16.34 19.63
CA GLU A 421 18.11 16.97 20.24
C GLU A 421 17.54 18.10 19.38
N SER A 422 18.38 18.82 18.62
CA SER A 422 17.93 19.84 17.66
C SER A 422 17.31 19.26 16.38
N LEU A 423 17.46 17.95 16.12
CA LEU A 423 16.90 17.22 14.98
C LEU A 423 15.57 16.52 15.30
N THR A 424 15.19 16.44 16.59
CA THR A 424 13.84 16.03 16.93
C THR A 424 12.85 17.14 16.54
N PRO A 425 11.70 16.83 15.90
CA PRO A 425 10.73 17.86 15.53
C PRO A 425 10.19 18.54 16.78
N ARG A 426 10.80 19.65 17.18
CA ARG A 426 10.13 20.58 18.10
C ARG A 426 9.03 21.27 17.31
N HIS A 427 7.86 21.36 17.91
CA HIS A 427 6.75 22.18 17.49
C HIS A 427 7.23 23.47 16.81
N ILE A 428 6.88 23.66 15.56
CA ILE A 428 6.91 24.97 14.92
C ILE A 428 5.69 25.71 15.48
N ILE A 429 5.88 26.34 16.63
CA ILE A 429 5.10 27.51 17.04
C ILE A 429 5.87 28.67 16.42
N GLY A 430 5.23 29.35 15.50
CA GLY A 430 5.83 30.50 14.87
C GLY A 430 6.00 31.65 15.87
N ASP A 431 7.11 32.33 15.76
CA ASP A 431 7.21 33.75 16.05
C ASP A 431 7.93 34.41 14.89
N ASP A 432 7.31 35.49 14.44
CA ASP A 432 7.75 36.36 13.36
C ASP A 432 9.05 37.07 13.78
N ASP A 433 9.97 37.28 12.82
CA ASP A 433 10.45 38.60 12.50
C ASP A 433 11.31 38.60 11.22
N ASP A 434 11.09 39.65 10.46
CA ASP A 434 11.68 40.02 9.17
C ASP A 434 13.23 40.01 9.17
N ASP A 435 13.88 39.51 8.12
CA ASP A 435 14.67 40.41 7.26
C ASP A 435 15.20 39.69 6.00
N ASP A 436 15.42 40.52 5.02
CA ASP A 436 15.68 40.33 3.60
C ASP A 436 17.13 39.88 3.32
N THR A 437 17.32 39.20 2.23
CA THR A 437 18.47 39.09 1.29
C THR A 437 19.20 37.78 1.15
N SER A 438 19.26 37.38 -0.11
CA SER A 438 20.32 36.67 -0.86
C SER A 438 20.53 35.18 -0.69
N ASP A 439 20.41 34.53 -1.84
CA ASP A 439 20.98 33.23 -2.25
C ASP A 439 22.01 32.60 -1.29
N SER A 440 21.58 31.57 -0.56
CA SER A 440 22.52 30.58 -0.06
C SER A 440 21.82 29.23 0.17
N VAL A 441 22.39 28.22 -0.47
CA VAL A 441 22.09 26.80 -0.29
C VAL A 441 22.12 26.45 1.21
N PRO A 442 21.07 25.81 1.77
CA PRO A 442 21.04 25.49 3.20
C PRO A 442 22.22 24.59 3.58
N SER A 443 22.96 25.01 4.58
CA SER A 443 24.19 24.38 5.10
C SER A 443 23.99 22.97 5.72
N GLY A 444 22.78 22.40 5.70
CA GLY A 444 22.47 21.07 6.18
C GLY A 444 23.19 19.91 5.46
N CYS A 445 23.53 20.10 4.19
CA CYS A 445 24.24 19.07 3.40
C CYS A 445 25.71 18.85 3.78
N LYS A 446 26.38 19.86 4.35
CA LYS A 446 27.79 19.73 4.75
C LYS A 446 27.99 18.96 6.06
N ARG A 447 27.00 18.95 6.95
CA ARG A 447 27.03 18.23 8.21
C ARG A 447 26.84 16.72 8.06
N TRP A 448 26.14 16.34 7.01
CA TRP A 448 25.86 14.93 6.70
C TRP A 448 27.10 14.11 6.34
N LYS A 449 28.11 14.74 5.72
CA LYS A 449 29.39 14.05 5.40
C LYS A 449 30.19 13.67 6.64
N SER A 450 30.03 14.38 7.76
CA SER A 450 30.71 14.05 9.01
C SER A 450 29.99 12.94 9.80
N MET A 451 28.67 12.91 9.72
CA MET A 451 27.88 11.83 10.30
C MET A 451 28.11 10.47 9.62
N LYS A 452 28.42 10.48 8.32
CA LYS A 452 28.75 9.26 7.57
C LYS A 452 30.02 8.57 8.06
N ARG A 453 30.98 9.32 8.63
CA ARG A 453 32.22 8.76 9.18
C ARG A 453 32.04 8.03 10.53
N VAL A 454 31.03 8.41 11.30
CA VAL A 454 30.75 7.78 12.61
C VAL A 454 30.09 6.41 12.46
N TYR A 455 29.45 6.15 11.30
CA TYR A 455 28.80 4.87 11.02
C TYR A 455 29.68 3.83 10.35
N GLU A 456 30.90 4.19 9.89
CA GLU A 456 31.80 3.26 9.19
C GLU A 456 32.65 2.39 10.14
N ASP A 457 32.69 2.70 11.44
CA ASP A 457 33.59 2.03 12.40
C ASP A 457 32.88 1.06 13.41
N ASP A 458 31.56 0.96 13.41
CA ASP A 458 30.84 -0.02 14.23
C ASP A 458 30.23 -1.11 13.31
N GLU A 459 30.63 -2.37 13.50
CA GLU A 459 30.01 -3.58 12.98
C GLU A 459 28.55 -3.69 13.47
N ASP A 460 27.67 -2.81 13.03
CA ASP A 460 26.24 -2.87 13.34
C ASP A 460 25.48 -3.38 12.11
N ASP A 461 24.86 -4.56 12.24
CA ASP A 461 24.12 -5.31 11.22
C ASP A 461 22.91 -4.60 10.60
N SER A 462 22.67 -3.31 10.90
CA SER A 462 21.52 -2.56 10.41
C SER A 462 21.91 -1.46 9.42
N LEU A 463 21.33 -1.50 8.22
CA LEU A 463 21.65 -0.61 7.11
C LEU A 463 20.43 0.20 6.63
N THR A 464 20.70 1.36 6.04
CA THR A 464 19.67 2.18 5.39
C THR A 464 19.22 1.58 4.06
N ILE A 465 18.06 1.99 3.53
CA ILE A 465 17.62 1.58 2.18
C ILE A 465 18.64 1.94 1.11
N ALA A 466 19.31 3.10 1.21
CA ALA A 466 20.35 3.51 0.28
C ALA A 466 21.57 2.56 0.30
N GLN A 467 21.88 1.99 1.46
CA GLN A 467 22.95 1.00 1.63
C GLN A 467 22.51 -0.39 1.15
N VAL A 468 21.25 -0.75 1.39
CA VAL A 468 20.64 -2.01 0.91
C VAL A 468 20.69 -2.14 -0.61
N MET A 469 20.54 -1.01 -1.31
CA MET A 469 20.54 -0.95 -2.79
C MET A 469 21.89 -0.50 -3.38
N ARG A 470 23.01 -0.74 -2.71
CA ARG A 470 24.32 -0.37 -3.21
C ARG A 470 24.75 -1.25 -4.38
N LEU A 471 25.10 -0.61 -5.51
CA LEU A 471 25.83 -1.25 -6.60
C LEU A 471 27.27 -1.54 -6.14
N ARG A 472 27.68 -2.79 -6.02
CA ARG A 472 29.08 -3.15 -6.06
C ARG A 472 29.49 -3.17 -7.52
N LYS A 473 30.32 -2.20 -7.96
CA LYS A 473 31.12 -2.41 -9.17
C LYS A 473 32.00 -3.61 -8.87
N LYS A 474 31.91 -4.66 -9.67
CA LYS A 474 32.96 -5.68 -9.74
C LYS A 474 34.22 -4.95 -10.21
N ASP A 475 35.21 -4.82 -9.35
CA ASP A 475 36.55 -4.52 -9.79
C ASP A 475 36.98 -5.73 -10.61
N THR A 476 37.02 -5.52 -11.92
CA THR A 476 37.66 -6.42 -12.87
C THR A 476 39.16 -6.15 -12.84
#